data_19683bfd445091185a1704fb0a96116e
#
_entry.id   19683bfd445091185a1704fb0a96116e
#
_cell.length_a   1.000
_cell.length_b   1.000
_cell.length_c   1.000
_cell.angle_alpha   90.00
_cell.angle_beta   90.00
_cell.angle_gamma   90.00
#
_symmetry.space_group_name_H-M   'P 1'
#
loop_
_entity.id
_entity.type
_entity.pdbx_description
1 polymer ?
#
loop_
_entity_poly.entity_id
_entity_poly.type
_entity_poly.pdbx_seq_one_letter_code
_entity_poly.pdbx_strand_id
1 'polypeptide(L)' 'MSMTGTVKFFNGDRGYGFIKPDDNGADVFVHITAVERAGWNGLTEGQRITFDVEPDKKGKGPKAINLVSS' A
#
# COMPACT_ATOMS: atom_id res chain seq x y z
N MET A 1 12.46 -6.66 -2.28
CA MET A 1 11.65 -7.87 -2.17
C MET A 1 10.18 -7.51 -2.12
N SER A 2 9.34 -8.27 -2.78
CA SER A 2 7.91 -7.98 -2.80
C SER A 2 7.20 -8.69 -1.65
N MET A 3 6.12 -8.06 -1.20
CA MET A 3 5.24 -8.61 -0.16
C MET A 3 3.83 -8.65 -0.71
N THR A 4 3.00 -9.50 -0.13
CA THR A 4 1.58 -9.55 -0.46
C THR A 4 0.79 -9.19 0.79
N GLY A 5 -0.29 -8.47 0.59
CA GLY A 5 -1.14 -8.06 1.70
C GLY A 5 -2.54 -7.72 1.26
N THR A 6 -3.34 -7.32 2.23
CA THR A 6 -4.75 -6.95 2.01
C THR A 6 -4.94 -5.49 2.39
N VAL A 7 -5.62 -4.75 1.53
CA VAL A 7 -5.94 -3.34 1.79
C VAL A 7 -6.86 -3.28 3.01
N LYS A 8 -6.39 -2.58 4.04
CA LYS A 8 -7.15 -2.39 5.27
C LYS A 8 -8.16 -1.26 5.13
N PHE A 9 -7.71 -0.14 4.57
CA PHE A 9 -8.59 0.91 4.09
C PHE A 9 -7.83 1.82 3.14
N PHE A 10 -8.58 2.60 2.37
CA PHE A 10 -7.98 3.60 1.49
C PHE A 10 -8.94 4.78 1.36
N ASN A 11 -8.41 5.98 1.55
CA ASN A 11 -9.19 7.22 1.42
C ASN A 11 -8.66 8.00 0.23
N GLY A 12 -9.40 7.96 -0.88
CA GLY A 12 -9.01 8.64 -2.11
C GLY A 12 -9.00 10.15 -1.98
N ASP A 13 -9.87 10.72 -1.15
CA ASP A 13 -9.92 12.16 -0.95
C ASP A 13 -8.69 12.68 -0.22
N ARG A 14 -8.19 11.92 0.73
CA ARG A 14 -6.98 12.28 1.47
C ARG A 14 -5.72 11.76 0.80
N GLY A 15 -5.86 10.81 -0.11
CA GLY A 15 -4.75 10.30 -0.91
C GLY A 15 -3.85 9.31 -0.19
N TYR A 16 -4.37 8.54 0.76
CA TYR A 16 -3.57 7.52 1.42
C TYR A 16 -4.43 6.39 1.96
N GLY A 17 -3.78 5.30 2.32
CA GLY A 17 -4.40 4.16 2.96
C GLY A 17 -3.36 3.28 3.63
N PHE A 18 -3.80 2.12 4.10
CA PHE A 18 -2.92 1.15 4.75
C PHE A 18 -3.19 -0.25 4.25
N ILE A 19 -2.13 -1.02 4.16
CA ILE A 19 -2.17 -2.42 3.73
C ILE A 19 -1.68 -3.27 4.90
N LYS A 20 -2.41 -4.34 5.19
CA LYS A 20 -1.98 -5.31 6.19
C LYS A 20 -1.19 -6.40 5.50
N PRO A 21 0.13 -6.53 5.77
CA PRO A 21 0.93 -7.58 5.15
C PRO A 21 0.51 -8.97 5.62
N ASP A 22 0.68 -9.96 4.77
CA ASP A 22 0.33 -11.34 5.11
C ASP A 22 1.18 -11.92 6.23
N ASP A 23 2.36 -11.35 6.46
CA ASP A 23 3.27 -11.83 7.52
C ASP A 23 2.88 -11.33 8.92
N ASN A 24 1.72 -10.67 9.03
CA ASN A 24 1.23 -10.09 10.28
C ASN A 24 2.12 -8.99 10.86
N GLY A 25 2.97 -8.40 10.03
CA GLY A 25 3.79 -7.26 10.43
C GLY A 25 2.95 -6.00 10.57
N ALA A 26 3.63 -4.88 10.83
CA ALA A 26 2.98 -3.58 10.97
C ALA A 26 2.31 -3.18 9.65
N ASP A 27 1.22 -2.42 9.76
CA ASP A 27 0.52 -1.90 8.59
C ASP A 27 1.48 -1.07 7.74
N VAL A 28 1.35 -1.19 6.41
CA VAL A 28 2.18 -0.49 5.46
C VAL A 28 1.39 0.67 4.86
N PHE A 29 1.96 1.86 4.93
CA PHE A 29 1.35 3.06 4.37
C PHE A 29 1.38 3.00 2.85
N VAL A 30 0.29 3.42 2.18
CA VAL A 30 0.25 3.54 0.72
C VAL A 30 -0.28 4.92 0.35
N HIS A 31 0.47 5.65 -0.47
CA HIS A 31 0.06 6.97 -0.95
C HIS A 31 -0.59 6.84 -2.32
N ILE A 32 -1.49 7.78 -2.64
CA ILE A 32 -2.21 7.78 -3.93
C ILE A 32 -1.25 7.78 -5.13
N THR A 33 -0.08 8.39 -4.99
CA THR A 33 0.90 8.42 -6.08
C THR A 33 1.36 7.00 -6.47
N ALA A 34 1.50 6.10 -5.49
CA ALA A 34 1.87 4.72 -5.77
C ALA A 34 0.73 4.00 -6.51
N VAL A 35 -0.51 4.29 -6.14
CA VAL A 35 -1.69 3.74 -6.80
C VAL A 35 -1.75 4.22 -8.25
N GLU A 36 -1.52 5.51 -8.47
CA GLU A 36 -1.54 6.08 -9.81
C GLU A 36 -0.43 5.52 -10.69
N ARG A 37 0.76 5.31 -10.13
CA ARG A 37 1.87 4.70 -10.86
C ARG A 37 1.57 3.28 -11.29
N ALA A 38 0.72 2.58 -10.55
CA ALA A 38 0.28 1.24 -10.92
C ALA A 38 -0.79 1.26 -12.02
N GLY A 39 -1.29 2.44 -12.38
CA GLY A 39 -2.35 2.59 -13.36
C GLY A 39 -3.75 2.45 -12.77
N TRP A 40 -3.88 2.55 -11.46
CA TRP A 40 -5.16 2.38 -10.77
C TRP A 40 -5.70 3.73 -10.30
N ASN A 41 -7.02 3.79 -10.10
CA ASN A 41 -7.69 4.99 -9.62
C ASN A 41 -7.77 5.04 -8.09
N GLY A 42 -7.64 3.93 -7.44
CA GLY A 42 -7.73 3.82 -5.98
C GLY A 42 -7.65 2.37 -5.56
N LEU A 43 -7.86 2.13 -4.28
CA LEU A 43 -7.85 0.78 -3.72
C LEU A 43 -9.17 0.52 -3.02
N THR A 44 -9.57 -0.75 -3.01
CA THR A 44 -10.79 -1.19 -2.35
C THR A 44 -10.42 -1.94 -1.08
N GLU A 45 -11.15 -1.69 0.00
CA GLU A 45 -10.96 -2.41 1.25
C GLU A 45 -11.12 -3.91 1.01
N GLY A 46 -10.16 -4.70 1.48
CA GLY A 46 -10.14 -6.14 1.26
C GLY A 46 -9.42 -6.59 0.01
N GLN A 47 -9.00 -5.65 -0.83
CA GLN A 47 -8.29 -5.97 -2.07
C GLN A 47 -6.92 -6.58 -1.76
N ARG A 48 -6.55 -7.64 -2.52
CA ARG A 48 -5.25 -8.30 -2.40
C ARG A 48 -4.28 -7.66 -3.37
N ILE A 49 -3.12 -7.25 -2.89
CA ILE A 49 -2.09 -6.66 -3.74
C ILE A 49 -0.70 -7.16 -3.34
N THR A 50 0.20 -7.13 -4.32
CA THR A 50 1.62 -7.38 -4.10
C THR A 50 2.33 -6.04 -4.23
N PHE A 51 3.31 -5.78 -3.39
CA PHE A 51 3.98 -4.49 -3.35
C PHE A 51 5.39 -4.63 -2.79
N ASP A 52 6.22 -3.65 -3.06
CA ASP A 52 7.52 -3.51 -2.42
C ASP A 52 7.38 -2.52 -1.27
N VAL A 53 8.28 -2.62 -0.31
CA VAL A 53 8.29 -1.75 0.86
C VAL A 53 9.52 -0.88 0.82
N GLU A 54 9.32 0.41 1.01
CA GLU A 54 10.40 1.38 1.08
C GLU A 54 10.33 2.10 2.42
N PRO A 55 11.46 2.21 3.15
CA PRO A 55 11.44 2.95 4.41
C PRO A 55 11.19 4.43 4.14
N ASP A 56 10.35 5.04 4.97
CA ASP A 56 10.07 6.46 4.86
C ASP A 56 11.15 7.24 5.61
N LYS A 57 11.86 8.10 4.90
CA LYS A 57 12.94 8.91 5.46
C LYS A 57 12.44 9.90 6.50
N LYS A 58 11.14 10.20 6.52
CA LYS A 58 10.55 11.14 7.48
C LYS A 58 10.02 10.45 8.74
N GLY A 59 10.31 9.18 8.92
CA GLY A 59 9.95 8.46 10.13
C GLY A 59 8.51 8.03 10.26
N LYS A 60 7.76 8.03 9.18
CA LYS A 60 6.35 7.60 9.18
C LYS A 60 6.18 6.09 9.02
N GLY A 61 7.27 5.35 9.04
CA GLY A 61 7.25 3.91 8.86
C GLY A 61 7.30 3.52 7.39
N PRO A 62 7.19 2.22 7.11
CA PRO A 62 7.31 1.72 5.74
C PRO A 62 6.16 2.17 4.86
N LYS A 63 6.45 2.40 3.59
CA LYS A 63 5.42 2.71 2.60
C LYS A 63 5.47 1.73 1.45
N ALA A 64 4.31 1.47 0.84
CA ALA A 64 4.19 0.56 -0.29
C ALA A 64 4.50 1.27 -1.60
N ILE A 65 5.25 0.59 -2.45
CA ILE A 65 5.56 1.07 -3.80
C ILE A 65 5.43 -0.11 -4.76
N ASN A 66 5.44 0.17 -6.06
CA ASN A 66 5.39 -0.86 -7.10
C ASN A 66 4.22 -1.83 -6.90
N LEU A 67 3.02 -1.28 -6.78
CA LEU A 67 1.81 -2.07 -6.54
C LEU A 67 1.46 -2.91 -7.76
N VAL A 68 1.12 -4.17 -7.52
CA VAL A 68 0.72 -5.10 -8.56
C VAL A 68 -0.49 -5.88 -8.05
N SER A 69 -1.41 -6.18 -8.94
CA SER A 69 -2.55 -7.01 -8.61
C SER A 69 -2.09 -8.41 -8.20
N SER A 70 -2.63 -8.90 -7.12
CA SER A 70 -2.25 -10.22 -6.60
C SER A 70 -3.21 -11.30 -7.06
#